data_8c07d175915fc50865a8c8da05e3e99f
#
_entry.id   8c07d175915fc50865a8c8da05e3e99f
#
_cell.length_a   1.000
_cell.length_b   1.000
_cell.length_c   1.000
_cell.angle_alpha   90.00
_cell.angle_beta   90.00
_cell.angle_gamma   90.00
#
_symmetry.space_group_name_H-M   'P 1'
#
loop_
_entity.id
_entity.type
_entity.pdbx_description
1 polymer ?
#
loop_
_entity_poly.entity_id
_entity_poly.type
_entity_poly.pdbx_seq_one_letter_code
_entity_poly.pdbx_strand_id
1 'polypeptide(L)'
;MYYKYDITYSNDVANEKEYLINLIDSPGHVDFSSEVTAALRVTDGALVVVDTVEGVSVQTETVLRQAMQEKIRPVLMVNKIDRSILELKLDGEAMYQSFLRVIDMANVVIATYVSEDMGEIQVDPSVGNVAFGSGKDQWAFTLAKFSRLYSTKFGIAIDKMMAKLWGDNYYDAAGKKWRTDGEAEDGKPLRRAFAQFIMDPICKLCQAIIDGNVEQYTKMLKILGLELSQ
;
A
#
# COMPACT_ATOMS: atom_id res chain seq x y z
N MET A 1 -21.87 -0.52 -2.92
CA MET A 1 -20.94 0.06 -3.93
C MET A 1 -20.69 -0.96 -5.01
N TYR A 2 -20.93 -0.63 -6.27
CA TYR A 2 -20.59 -1.51 -7.38
C TYR A 2 -19.17 -1.19 -7.86
N TYR A 3 -18.33 -2.20 -7.92
CA TYR A 3 -16.96 -2.07 -8.40
C TYR A 3 -16.74 -3.00 -9.60
N LYS A 4 -16.39 -2.41 -10.74
CA LYS A 4 -15.98 -3.15 -11.93
C LYS A 4 -14.48 -3.34 -11.85
N TYR A 5 -14.04 -4.58 -11.64
CA TYR A 5 -12.64 -4.92 -11.53
C TYR A 5 -12.14 -5.54 -12.84
N ASP A 6 -11.20 -4.88 -13.45
CA ASP A 6 -10.49 -5.38 -14.62
C ASP A 6 -9.38 -6.32 -14.15
N ILE A 7 -9.62 -7.63 -14.18
CA ILE A 7 -8.65 -8.66 -13.79
C ILE A 7 -7.71 -8.93 -14.98
N THR A 8 -6.87 -7.99 -15.33
CA THR A 8 -5.77 -8.21 -16.27
C THR A 8 -4.46 -8.62 -15.55
N TYR A 9 -4.55 -9.44 -14.50
CA TYR A 9 -3.38 -9.94 -13.77
C TYR A 9 -2.84 -11.27 -14.29
N SER A 10 -3.61 -12.02 -15.04
CA SER A 10 -3.18 -13.23 -15.72
C SER A 10 -3.34 -13.04 -17.22
N ASN A 11 -2.55 -13.75 -18.01
CA ASN A 11 -2.67 -13.82 -19.48
C ASN A 11 -4.01 -14.43 -19.95
N ASP A 12 -4.96 -14.62 -19.07
CA ASP A 12 -6.29 -15.08 -19.39
C ASP A 12 -7.13 -13.90 -19.86
N VAL A 13 -7.69 -14.10 -21.05
CA VAL A 13 -8.63 -13.23 -21.75
C VAL A 13 -9.59 -12.53 -20.77
N ALA A 14 -9.67 -11.22 -20.90
CA ALA A 14 -10.48 -10.29 -20.12
C ALA A 14 -11.87 -10.84 -19.77
N ASN A 15 -12.00 -11.47 -18.62
CA ASN A 15 -13.27 -11.70 -17.97
C ASN A 15 -13.50 -10.52 -17.03
N GLU A 16 -14.15 -9.48 -17.53
CA GLU A 16 -14.67 -8.42 -16.66
C GLU A 16 -15.66 -9.08 -15.69
N LYS A 17 -15.26 -9.20 -14.42
CA LYS A 17 -16.16 -9.64 -13.35
C LYS A 17 -16.66 -8.42 -12.62
N GLU A 18 -17.97 -8.32 -12.50
CA GLU A 18 -18.62 -7.30 -11.68
C GLU A 18 -18.83 -7.86 -10.28
N TYR A 19 -18.43 -7.10 -9.26
CA TYR A 19 -18.59 -7.47 -7.88
C TYR A 19 -19.43 -6.43 -7.15
N LEU A 20 -20.36 -6.90 -6.32
CA LEU A 20 -21.05 -6.06 -5.35
C LEU A 20 -20.24 -6.09 -4.04
N ILE A 21 -19.67 -4.95 -3.67
CA ILE A 21 -18.94 -4.80 -2.41
C ILE A 21 -19.88 -4.15 -1.40
N ASN A 22 -20.24 -4.88 -0.36
CA ASN A 22 -20.96 -4.36 0.79
C ASN A 22 -19.94 -3.89 1.84
N LEU A 23 -19.85 -2.58 2.04
CA LEU A 23 -18.99 -2.00 3.05
C LEU A 23 -19.75 -1.89 4.38
N ILE A 24 -19.20 -2.54 5.42
CA ILE A 24 -19.69 -2.44 6.79
C ILE A 24 -18.65 -1.64 7.58
N ASP A 25 -19.04 -0.45 8.02
CA ASP A 25 -18.23 0.36 8.92
C ASP A 25 -18.42 -0.13 10.35
N SER A 26 -17.34 -0.26 11.10
CA SER A 26 -17.37 -0.63 12.50
C SER A 26 -16.56 0.34 13.34
N PRO A 27 -17.00 0.65 14.59
CA PRO A 27 -16.26 1.55 15.45
C PRO A 27 -14.88 0.94 15.80
N GLY A 28 -13.85 1.80 15.90
CA GLY A 28 -12.48 1.39 16.22
C GLY A 28 -12.16 1.40 17.73
N HIS A 29 -13.10 1.82 18.60
CA HIS A 29 -12.81 1.97 20.01
C HIS A 29 -13.06 0.67 20.80
N VAL A 30 -12.22 0.39 21.79
CA VAL A 30 -12.28 -0.86 22.59
C VAL A 30 -13.62 -1.09 23.29
N ASP A 31 -14.35 -0.02 23.63
CA ASP A 31 -15.66 -0.09 24.26
C ASP A 31 -16.74 -0.73 23.36
N PHE A 32 -16.49 -0.82 22.06
CA PHE A 32 -17.39 -1.37 21.05
C PHE A 32 -16.94 -2.72 20.50
N SER A 33 -16.20 -3.50 21.29
CA SER A 33 -15.67 -4.80 20.86
C SER A 33 -16.74 -5.81 20.44
N SER A 34 -17.94 -5.72 21.02
CA SER A 34 -19.11 -6.55 20.64
C SER A 34 -19.61 -6.23 19.24
N GLU A 35 -19.68 -4.95 18.87
CA GLU A 35 -20.09 -4.49 17.55
C GLU A 35 -19.06 -4.86 16.49
N VAL A 36 -17.77 -4.74 16.81
CA VAL A 36 -16.67 -5.18 15.93
C VAL A 36 -16.77 -6.69 15.67
N THR A 37 -16.96 -7.49 16.72
CA THR A 37 -17.12 -8.95 16.58
C THR A 37 -18.36 -9.30 15.74
N ALA A 38 -19.49 -8.60 15.96
CA ALA A 38 -20.69 -8.83 15.17
C ALA A 38 -20.51 -8.49 13.70
N ALA A 39 -19.78 -7.39 13.39
CA ALA A 39 -19.43 -7.01 12.02
C ALA A 39 -18.52 -8.06 11.37
N LEU A 40 -17.49 -8.54 12.06
CA LEU A 40 -16.58 -9.55 11.55
C LEU A 40 -17.29 -10.86 11.16
N ARG A 41 -18.31 -11.29 11.93
CA ARG A 41 -19.07 -12.54 11.66
C ARG A 41 -19.90 -12.53 10.39
N VAL A 42 -20.18 -11.37 9.83
CA VAL A 42 -21.01 -11.22 8.62
C VAL A 42 -20.21 -10.72 7.42
N THR A 43 -18.88 -10.63 7.53
CA THR A 43 -17.97 -10.14 6.49
C THR A 43 -17.04 -11.24 5.99
N ASP A 44 -16.58 -11.11 4.73
CA ASP A 44 -15.63 -12.04 4.10
C ASP A 44 -14.17 -11.58 4.24
N GLY A 45 -13.95 -10.31 4.58
CA GLY A 45 -12.64 -9.71 4.76
C GLY A 45 -12.69 -8.46 5.63
N ALA A 46 -11.56 -8.08 6.20
CA ALA A 46 -11.42 -6.90 7.03
C ALA A 46 -10.38 -5.94 6.47
N LEU A 47 -10.78 -4.70 6.18
CA LEU A 47 -9.83 -3.62 5.88
C LEU A 47 -9.39 -2.99 7.20
N VAL A 48 -8.17 -3.30 7.62
CA VAL A 48 -7.56 -2.78 8.85
C VAL A 48 -6.79 -1.50 8.52
N VAL A 49 -7.25 -0.38 9.07
CA VAL A 49 -6.66 0.94 8.81
C VAL A 49 -5.72 1.30 9.95
N VAL A 50 -4.45 1.57 9.63
CA VAL A 50 -3.39 1.86 10.61
C VAL A 50 -2.75 3.21 10.31
N ASP A 51 -2.53 4.01 11.36
CA ASP A 51 -1.80 5.27 11.26
C ASP A 51 -0.32 5.01 10.97
N THR A 52 0.23 5.68 9.97
CA THR A 52 1.65 5.53 9.57
C THR A 52 2.64 5.98 10.65
N VAL A 53 2.20 6.87 11.55
CA VAL A 53 3.05 7.45 12.61
C VAL A 53 2.92 6.66 13.91
N GLU A 54 1.69 6.38 14.31
CA GLU A 54 1.40 5.65 15.57
C GLU A 54 1.64 4.15 15.44
N GLY A 55 1.49 3.61 14.22
CA GLY A 55 1.66 2.18 13.97
C GLY A 55 0.51 1.33 14.50
N VAL A 56 0.79 0.06 14.77
CA VAL A 56 -0.17 -0.90 15.32
C VAL A 56 -0.38 -0.57 16.81
N SER A 57 -1.53 0.01 17.13
CA SER A 57 -1.95 0.31 18.50
C SER A 57 -2.56 -0.93 19.17
N VAL A 58 -2.78 -0.86 20.50
CA VAL A 58 -3.49 -1.91 21.26
C VAL A 58 -4.88 -2.20 20.68
N GLN A 59 -5.55 -1.17 20.18
CA GLN A 59 -6.86 -1.31 19.51
C GLN A 59 -6.74 -2.07 18.20
N THR A 60 -5.74 -1.73 17.37
CA THR A 60 -5.46 -2.42 16.12
C THR A 60 -5.11 -3.90 16.36
N GLU A 61 -4.29 -4.18 17.37
CA GLU A 61 -3.96 -5.55 17.78
C GLU A 61 -5.21 -6.32 18.18
N THR A 62 -6.09 -5.70 18.96
CA THR A 62 -7.34 -6.33 19.40
C THR A 62 -8.25 -6.68 18.21
N VAL A 63 -8.39 -5.78 17.24
CA VAL A 63 -9.19 -6.01 16.03
C VAL A 63 -8.57 -7.10 15.15
N LEU A 64 -7.26 -7.09 14.94
CA LEU A 64 -6.55 -8.13 14.19
C LEU A 64 -6.71 -9.49 14.87
N ARG A 65 -6.56 -9.57 16.19
CA ARG A 65 -6.79 -10.81 16.95
C ARG A 65 -8.21 -11.33 16.75
N GLN A 66 -9.23 -10.47 16.87
CA GLN A 66 -10.62 -10.85 16.65
C GLN A 66 -10.87 -11.33 15.22
N ALA A 67 -10.29 -10.63 14.21
CA ALA A 67 -10.38 -11.06 12.82
C ALA A 67 -9.79 -12.46 12.61
N MET A 68 -8.63 -12.75 13.20
CA MET A 68 -8.02 -14.08 13.13
C MET A 68 -8.89 -15.15 13.83
N GLN A 69 -9.47 -14.84 14.99
CA GLN A 69 -10.38 -15.76 15.70
C GLN A 69 -11.66 -16.07 14.92
N GLU A 70 -12.22 -15.08 14.23
CA GLU A 70 -13.41 -15.26 13.36
C GLU A 70 -13.02 -15.73 11.94
N LYS A 71 -11.76 -16.04 11.70
CA LYS A 71 -11.20 -16.55 10.42
C LYS A 71 -11.39 -15.58 9.24
N ILE A 72 -11.34 -14.29 9.51
CA ILE A 72 -11.47 -13.24 8.50
C ILE A 72 -10.09 -12.81 8.02
N ARG A 73 -9.91 -12.75 6.69
CA ARG A 73 -8.65 -12.35 6.08
C ARG A 73 -8.48 -10.84 6.13
N PRO A 74 -7.38 -10.32 6.70
CA PRO A 74 -7.10 -8.90 6.76
C PRO A 74 -6.50 -8.40 5.44
N VAL A 75 -6.86 -7.16 5.08
CA VAL A 75 -6.17 -6.30 4.13
C VAL A 75 -5.74 -5.05 4.90
N LEU A 76 -4.50 -4.61 4.74
CA LEU A 76 -3.96 -3.50 5.51
C LEU A 76 -4.03 -2.20 4.71
N MET A 77 -4.42 -1.10 5.36
CA MET A 77 -4.32 0.25 4.83
C MET A 77 -3.42 1.08 5.74
N VAL A 78 -2.24 1.44 5.26
CA VAL A 78 -1.35 2.42 5.90
C VAL A 78 -1.86 3.81 5.57
N ASN A 79 -2.46 4.46 6.55
CA ASN A 79 -3.19 5.73 6.40
C ASN A 79 -2.42 6.91 7.01
N LYS A 80 -2.87 8.12 6.74
CA LYS A 80 -2.32 9.40 7.21
C LYS A 80 -0.90 9.66 6.70
N ILE A 81 -0.59 9.24 5.48
CA ILE A 81 0.72 9.51 4.84
C ILE A 81 0.96 11.01 4.63
N ASP A 82 -0.11 11.80 4.51
CA ASP A 82 -0.05 13.27 4.54
C ASP A 82 0.75 13.80 5.75
N ARG A 83 0.60 13.21 6.93
CA ARG A 83 1.39 13.58 8.12
C ARG A 83 2.88 13.31 7.93
N SER A 84 3.24 12.16 7.35
CA SER A 84 4.64 11.82 7.07
C SER A 84 5.27 12.77 6.07
N ILE A 85 4.50 13.21 5.06
CA ILE A 85 4.97 14.14 4.01
C ILE A 85 5.01 15.58 4.51
N LEU A 86 3.91 16.08 5.09
CA LEU A 86 3.71 17.50 5.34
C LEU A 86 4.16 17.93 6.74
N GLU A 87 3.88 17.12 7.77
CA GLU A 87 4.20 17.45 9.16
C GLU A 87 5.63 16.99 9.52
N LEU A 88 5.93 15.71 9.29
CA LEU A 88 7.22 15.13 9.65
C LEU A 88 8.30 15.34 8.59
N LYS A 89 7.91 15.68 7.36
CA LYS A 89 8.81 15.92 6.22
C LYS A 89 9.83 14.80 6.00
N LEU A 90 9.36 13.57 6.15
CA LEU A 90 10.19 12.39 5.96
C LEU A 90 10.58 12.24 4.48
N ASP A 91 11.79 11.78 4.23
CA ASP A 91 12.19 11.36 2.89
C ASP A 91 11.60 9.99 2.53
N GLY A 92 11.76 9.59 1.27
CA GLY A 92 11.17 8.34 0.77
C GLY A 92 11.71 7.09 1.47
N GLU A 93 12.97 7.09 1.92
CA GLU A 93 13.54 5.94 2.65
C GLU A 93 13.02 5.89 4.09
N ALA A 94 12.96 7.01 4.78
CA ALA A 94 12.41 7.06 6.14
C ALA A 94 10.92 6.67 6.17
N MET A 95 10.15 7.08 5.14
CA MET A 95 8.77 6.62 4.97
C MET A 95 8.68 5.12 4.73
N TYR A 96 9.53 4.57 3.85
CA TYR A 96 9.59 3.12 3.63
C TYR A 96 9.85 2.36 4.93
N GLN A 97 10.83 2.78 5.72
CA GLN A 97 11.15 2.15 7.00
C GLN A 97 9.99 2.25 8.01
N SER A 98 9.27 3.37 8.01
CA SER A 98 8.06 3.52 8.84
C SER A 98 6.97 2.54 8.41
N PHE A 99 6.69 2.43 7.12
CA PHE A 99 5.68 1.53 6.58
C PHE A 99 6.05 0.05 6.80
N LEU A 100 7.30 -0.31 6.58
CA LEU A 100 7.81 -1.66 6.84
C LEU A 100 7.56 -2.06 8.29
N ARG A 101 7.89 -1.17 9.24
CA ARG A 101 7.66 -1.41 10.67
C ARG A 101 6.19 -1.65 10.99
N VAL A 102 5.27 -0.86 10.40
CA VAL A 102 3.83 -1.03 10.59
C VAL A 102 3.36 -2.40 10.06
N ILE A 103 3.84 -2.79 8.88
CA ILE A 103 3.51 -4.07 8.25
C ILE A 103 4.06 -5.25 9.05
N ASP A 104 5.31 -5.17 9.50
CA ASP A 104 5.95 -6.21 10.31
C ASP A 104 5.21 -6.39 11.64
N MET A 105 4.84 -5.31 12.32
CA MET A 105 4.06 -5.38 13.56
C MET A 105 2.69 -6.02 13.32
N ALA A 106 1.99 -5.68 12.23
CA ALA A 106 0.73 -6.32 11.87
C ALA A 106 0.91 -7.82 11.60
N ASN A 107 1.96 -8.20 10.88
CA ASN A 107 2.27 -9.60 10.61
C ASN A 107 2.63 -10.41 11.86
N VAL A 108 3.30 -9.80 12.84
CA VAL A 108 3.56 -10.45 14.14
C VAL A 108 2.24 -10.76 14.85
N VAL A 109 1.30 -9.83 14.87
CA VAL A 109 -0.03 -10.06 15.46
C VAL A 109 -0.79 -11.15 14.70
N ILE A 110 -0.83 -11.09 13.37
CA ILE A 110 -1.48 -12.10 12.53
C ILE A 110 -0.89 -13.47 12.80
N ALA A 111 0.44 -13.61 12.76
CA ALA A 111 1.13 -14.89 12.99
C ALA A 111 0.88 -15.46 14.41
N THR A 112 0.66 -14.58 15.38
CA THR A 112 0.40 -15.01 16.77
C THR A 112 -0.99 -15.62 16.95
N TYR A 113 -1.99 -15.14 16.18
CA TYR A 113 -3.41 -15.49 16.40
C TYR A 113 -4.04 -16.26 15.24
N VAL A 114 -3.33 -16.46 14.11
CA VAL A 114 -3.84 -17.25 12.99
C VAL A 114 -4.04 -18.71 13.39
N SER A 115 -5.17 -19.30 13.01
CA SER A 115 -5.44 -20.72 13.22
C SER A 115 -4.86 -21.58 12.10
N GLU A 116 -4.47 -22.82 12.41
CA GLU A 116 -3.83 -23.74 11.45
C GLU A 116 -4.67 -23.97 10.18
N ASP A 117 -5.98 -23.98 10.29
CA ASP A 117 -6.89 -24.19 9.17
C ASP A 117 -7.03 -22.98 8.22
N MET A 118 -6.56 -21.80 8.60
CA MET A 118 -6.49 -20.63 7.71
C MET A 118 -5.30 -20.67 6.76
N GLY A 119 -4.33 -21.53 7.03
CA GLY A 119 -3.06 -21.57 6.31
C GLY A 119 -2.16 -20.37 6.63
N GLU A 120 -1.18 -20.13 5.79
CA GLU A 120 -0.26 -19.01 5.95
C GLU A 120 -0.95 -17.71 5.51
N ILE A 121 -1.13 -16.78 6.46
CA ILE A 121 -1.70 -15.45 6.22
C ILE A 121 -0.66 -14.41 6.56
N GLN A 122 -0.40 -13.54 5.60
CA GLN A 122 0.52 -12.42 5.75
C GLN A 122 0.03 -11.22 4.94
N VAL A 123 0.25 -10.02 5.45
CA VAL A 123 0.05 -8.79 4.68
C VAL A 123 1.40 -8.36 4.09
N ASP A 124 1.43 -8.19 2.76
CA ASP A 124 2.63 -7.83 2.00
C ASP A 124 2.23 -6.95 0.81
N PRO A 125 2.81 -5.76 0.66
CA PRO A 125 2.55 -4.90 -0.48
C PRO A 125 2.80 -5.56 -1.84
N SER A 126 3.78 -6.46 -1.92
CA SER A 126 4.17 -7.14 -3.17
C SER A 126 3.12 -8.12 -3.69
N VAL A 127 2.20 -8.60 -2.83
CA VAL A 127 1.07 -9.45 -3.22
C VAL A 127 -0.24 -8.66 -3.37
N GLY A 128 -0.23 -7.36 -3.07
CA GLY A 128 -1.35 -6.46 -3.34
C GLY A 128 -2.40 -6.37 -2.24
N ASN A 129 -2.16 -6.92 -1.04
CA ASN A 129 -3.06 -6.86 0.11
C ASN A 129 -2.71 -5.75 1.12
N VAL A 130 -1.83 -4.82 0.73
CA VAL A 130 -1.52 -3.59 1.48
C VAL A 130 -1.73 -2.38 0.59
N ALA A 131 -2.48 -1.40 1.08
CA ALA A 131 -2.67 -0.10 0.46
C ALA A 131 -2.00 1.00 1.29
N PHE A 132 -1.69 2.11 0.64
CA PHE A 132 -1.05 3.29 1.21
C PHE A 132 -1.84 4.54 0.83
N GLY A 133 -2.03 5.50 1.76
CA GLY A 133 -2.73 6.72 1.38
C GLY A 133 -3.03 7.68 2.51
N SER A 134 -3.83 8.68 2.19
CA SER A 134 -4.36 9.69 3.10
C SER A 134 -5.88 9.74 2.98
N GLY A 135 -6.59 9.34 4.01
CA GLY A 135 -8.04 9.49 4.08
C GLY A 135 -8.46 10.96 4.15
N LYS A 136 -7.63 11.82 4.74
CA LYS A 136 -7.86 13.27 4.80
C LYS A 136 -7.84 13.90 3.42
N ASP A 137 -6.83 13.57 2.61
CA ASP A 137 -6.63 14.15 1.28
C ASP A 137 -7.26 13.29 0.18
N GLN A 138 -7.98 12.21 0.54
CA GLN A 138 -8.79 11.36 -0.32
C GLN A 138 -8.01 10.68 -1.46
N TRP A 139 -6.80 10.20 -1.17
CA TRP A 139 -6.03 9.43 -2.12
C TRP A 139 -5.44 8.16 -1.49
N ALA A 140 -5.37 7.12 -2.29
CA ALA A 140 -4.73 5.87 -1.92
C ALA A 140 -4.19 5.14 -3.15
N PHE A 141 -3.21 4.26 -2.93
CA PHE A 141 -2.68 3.38 -3.95
C PHE A 141 -2.25 2.03 -3.37
N THR A 142 -2.17 1.05 -4.25
CA THR A 142 -1.42 -0.19 -4.02
C THR A 142 -0.23 -0.23 -4.97
N LEU A 143 0.72 -1.14 -4.74
CA LEU A 143 1.87 -1.31 -5.66
C LEU A 143 1.43 -1.68 -7.07
N ALA A 144 0.29 -2.32 -7.23
CA ALA A 144 -0.26 -2.69 -8.53
C ALA A 144 -0.43 -1.48 -9.47
N LYS A 145 -0.84 -0.31 -8.96
CA LYS A 145 -0.96 0.92 -9.76
C LYS A 145 0.38 1.33 -10.37
N PHE A 146 1.42 1.38 -9.55
CA PHE A 146 2.77 1.75 -10.00
C PHE A 146 3.43 0.65 -10.83
N SER A 147 3.15 -0.61 -10.53
CA SER A 147 3.65 -1.74 -11.32
C SER A 147 3.13 -1.70 -12.74
N ARG A 148 1.86 -1.39 -12.96
CA ARG A 148 1.29 -1.19 -14.30
C ARG A 148 1.99 -0.04 -15.04
N LEU A 149 2.24 1.07 -14.36
CA LEU A 149 2.91 2.23 -14.92
C LEU A 149 4.35 1.91 -15.36
N TYR A 150 5.09 1.14 -14.56
CA TYR A 150 6.49 0.86 -14.81
C TYR A 150 6.73 -0.45 -15.59
N SER A 151 5.79 -1.40 -15.61
CA SER A 151 5.94 -2.66 -16.34
C SER A 151 6.23 -2.43 -17.82
N THR A 152 5.48 -1.54 -18.47
CA THR A 152 5.69 -1.17 -19.87
C THR A 152 7.05 -0.48 -20.08
N LYS A 153 7.45 0.40 -19.16
CA LYS A 153 8.71 1.14 -19.25
C LYS A 153 9.94 0.25 -19.13
N PHE A 154 9.88 -0.76 -18.27
CA PHE A 154 11.00 -1.65 -17.99
C PHE A 154 10.91 -3.00 -18.72
N GLY A 155 9.81 -3.30 -19.41
CA GLY A 155 9.59 -4.58 -20.06
C GLY A 155 9.49 -5.76 -19.08
N ILE A 156 8.99 -5.51 -17.84
CA ILE A 156 8.90 -6.50 -16.76
C ILE A 156 7.42 -6.78 -16.51
N ALA A 157 7.03 -8.04 -16.32
CA ALA A 157 5.66 -8.42 -15.97
C ALA A 157 5.20 -7.75 -14.67
N ILE A 158 3.91 -7.46 -14.55
CA ILE A 158 3.33 -6.64 -13.46
C ILE A 158 3.62 -7.25 -12.09
N ASP A 159 3.44 -8.55 -11.93
CA ASP A 159 3.72 -9.31 -10.70
C ASP A 159 5.19 -9.18 -10.27
N LYS A 160 6.11 -9.39 -11.22
CA LYS A 160 7.55 -9.22 -10.99
C LYS A 160 7.93 -7.76 -10.69
N MET A 161 7.22 -6.80 -11.30
CA MET A 161 7.43 -5.39 -11.01
C MET A 161 6.94 -5.04 -9.61
N MET A 162 5.79 -5.60 -9.14
CA MET A 162 5.33 -5.43 -7.77
C MET A 162 6.40 -5.87 -6.76
N ALA A 163 6.98 -7.06 -6.96
CA ALA A 163 8.05 -7.56 -6.10
C ALA A 163 9.31 -6.67 -6.15
N LYS A 164 9.61 -6.03 -7.28
CA LYS A 164 10.76 -5.10 -7.41
C LYS A 164 10.51 -3.73 -6.79
N LEU A 165 9.25 -3.32 -6.62
CA LEU A 165 8.89 -2.06 -6.00
C LEU A 165 8.81 -2.12 -4.46
N TRP A 166 8.97 -3.31 -3.86
CA TRP A 166 9.00 -3.50 -2.41
C TRP A 166 10.23 -4.30 -1.99
N GLY A 167 10.64 -4.18 -0.72
CA GLY A 167 11.81 -4.87 -0.20
C GLY A 167 13.15 -4.21 -0.57
N ASP A 168 14.23 -4.98 -0.48
CA ASP A 168 15.59 -4.54 -0.77
C ASP A 168 15.87 -4.58 -2.27
N ASN A 169 15.18 -3.72 -2.99
CA ASN A 169 15.33 -3.56 -4.43
C ASN A 169 15.73 -2.13 -4.76
N TYR A 170 16.73 -2.02 -5.61
CA TYR A 170 17.34 -0.76 -6.03
C TYR A 170 17.49 -0.74 -7.55
N TYR A 171 17.35 0.42 -8.16
CA TYR A 171 17.56 0.57 -9.60
C TYR A 171 18.74 1.49 -9.88
N ASP A 172 19.78 0.91 -10.45
CA ASP A 172 20.92 1.67 -10.98
C ASP A 172 20.56 2.24 -12.35
N ALA A 173 20.33 3.54 -12.41
CA ALA A 173 19.96 4.22 -13.65
C ALA A 173 21.12 4.34 -14.63
N ALA A 174 22.38 4.38 -14.15
CA ALA A 174 23.56 4.45 -14.99
C ALA A 174 23.84 3.10 -15.68
N GLY A 175 23.80 2.01 -14.87
CA GLY A 175 23.98 0.65 -15.39
C GLY A 175 22.71 0.04 -15.99
N LYS A 176 21.54 0.69 -15.86
CA LYS A 176 20.22 0.18 -16.27
C LYS A 176 19.90 -1.21 -15.70
N LYS A 177 20.30 -1.45 -14.46
CA LYS A 177 20.18 -2.76 -13.81
C LYS A 177 19.44 -2.66 -12.47
N TRP A 178 18.71 -3.73 -12.13
CA TRP A 178 18.14 -3.92 -10.81
C TRP A 178 19.15 -4.61 -9.90
N ARG A 179 19.27 -4.12 -8.66
CA ARG A 179 20.21 -4.61 -7.66
C ARG A 179 19.52 -4.84 -6.33
N THR A 180 20.14 -5.64 -5.47
CA THR A 180 19.64 -5.94 -4.09
C THR A 180 20.63 -5.55 -3.00
N ASP A 181 21.85 -5.14 -3.38
CA ASP A 181 22.94 -4.75 -2.49
C ASP A 181 22.93 -3.27 -2.10
N GLY A 182 22.09 -2.46 -2.75
CA GLY A 182 21.99 -1.02 -2.46
C GLY A 182 23.17 -0.18 -2.96
N GLU A 183 24.08 -0.76 -3.72
CA GLU A 183 25.27 -0.07 -4.24
C GLU A 183 25.34 -0.14 -5.78
N ALA A 184 25.75 0.96 -6.41
CA ALA A 184 26.03 1.00 -7.84
C ALA A 184 27.39 0.34 -8.15
N GLU A 185 27.66 0.08 -9.43
CA GLU A 185 28.96 -0.50 -9.87
C GLU A 185 30.17 0.38 -9.49
N ASP A 186 29.97 1.69 -9.33
CA ASP A 186 30.98 2.66 -8.89
C ASP A 186 31.03 2.83 -7.35
N GLY A 187 30.34 1.99 -6.58
CA GLY A 187 30.32 2.02 -5.12
C GLY A 187 29.46 3.12 -4.50
N LYS A 188 28.68 3.85 -5.29
CA LYS A 188 27.76 4.85 -4.76
C LYS A 188 26.47 4.21 -4.22
N PRO A 189 25.91 4.73 -3.11
CA PRO A 189 24.66 4.23 -2.58
C PRO A 189 23.51 4.50 -3.57
N LEU A 190 22.71 3.47 -3.81
CA LEU A 190 21.49 3.55 -4.61
C LEU A 190 20.29 3.85 -3.72
N ARG A 191 19.28 4.48 -4.31
CA ARG A 191 18.00 4.70 -3.65
C ARG A 191 17.11 3.48 -3.83
N ARG A 192 16.40 3.12 -2.75
CA ARG A 192 15.41 2.04 -2.78
C ARG A 192 14.33 2.30 -3.84
N ALA A 193 13.93 1.26 -4.55
CA ALA A 193 12.95 1.39 -5.63
C ALA A 193 11.61 1.98 -5.15
N PHE A 194 11.11 1.57 -3.99
CA PHE A 194 9.90 2.14 -3.40
C PHE A 194 10.02 3.66 -3.18
N ALA A 195 11.12 4.11 -2.61
CA ALA A 195 11.38 5.54 -2.43
C ALA A 195 11.48 6.25 -3.76
N GLN A 196 12.32 5.76 -4.68
CA GLN A 196 12.63 6.41 -5.94
C GLN A 196 11.44 6.49 -6.91
N PHE A 197 10.67 5.40 -7.03
CA PHE A 197 9.60 5.28 -8.04
C PHE A 197 8.21 5.60 -7.52
N ILE A 198 8.00 5.59 -6.21
CA ILE A 198 6.68 5.82 -5.60
C ILE A 198 6.68 7.05 -4.72
N MET A 199 7.44 7.06 -3.62
CA MET A 199 7.32 8.14 -2.64
C MET A 199 7.87 9.47 -3.13
N ASP A 200 9.03 9.50 -3.82
CA ASP A 200 9.59 10.74 -4.35
C ASP A 200 8.66 11.44 -5.37
N PRO A 201 8.05 10.71 -6.34
CA PRO A 201 7.03 11.30 -7.20
C PRO A 201 5.82 11.85 -6.43
N ILE A 202 5.32 11.12 -5.43
CA ILE A 202 4.17 11.58 -4.62
C ILE A 202 4.55 12.83 -3.82
N CYS A 203 5.70 12.84 -3.14
CA CYS A 203 6.17 14.01 -2.38
C CYS A 203 6.36 15.23 -3.28
N LYS A 204 6.94 15.05 -4.47
CA LYS A 204 7.09 16.13 -5.46
C LYS A 204 5.76 16.65 -5.95
N LEU A 205 4.78 15.77 -6.16
CA LEU A 205 3.43 16.16 -6.53
C LEU A 205 2.77 16.98 -5.41
N CYS A 206 2.81 16.50 -4.16
CA CYS A 206 2.28 17.23 -3.01
C CYS A 206 2.94 18.62 -2.88
N GLN A 207 4.26 18.70 -3.02
CA GLN A 207 4.98 19.97 -2.95
C GLN A 207 4.57 20.92 -4.08
N ALA A 208 4.46 20.41 -5.32
CA ALA A 208 4.03 21.24 -6.46
C ALA A 208 2.60 21.79 -6.30
N ILE A 209 1.71 21.02 -5.66
CA ILE A 209 0.34 21.47 -5.34
C ILE A 209 0.38 22.57 -4.27
N ILE A 210 1.16 22.40 -3.21
CA ILE A 210 1.31 23.39 -2.13
C ILE A 210 1.89 24.71 -2.67
N ASP A 211 2.90 24.60 -3.54
CA ASP A 211 3.55 25.76 -4.17
C ASP A 211 2.67 26.44 -5.23
N GLY A 212 1.50 25.89 -5.53
CA GLY A 212 0.59 26.39 -6.57
C GLY A 212 1.16 26.29 -8.00
N ASN A 213 2.14 25.40 -8.23
CA ASN A 213 2.77 25.20 -9.54
C ASN A 213 1.90 24.32 -10.44
N VAL A 214 0.90 24.95 -11.07
CA VAL A 214 -0.12 24.28 -11.89
C VAL A 214 0.50 23.48 -13.04
N GLU A 215 1.49 24.02 -13.72
CA GLU A 215 2.14 23.35 -14.85
C GLU A 215 2.81 22.03 -14.39
N GLN A 216 3.54 22.09 -13.29
CA GLN A 216 4.27 20.95 -12.75
C GLN A 216 3.32 19.84 -12.26
N TYR A 217 2.33 20.17 -11.43
CA TYR A 217 1.44 19.14 -10.90
C TYR A 217 0.53 18.54 -11.98
N THR A 218 0.05 19.35 -12.95
CA THR A 218 -0.73 18.83 -14.08
C THR A 218 0.06 17.83 -14.92
N LYS A 219 1.33 18.12 -15.20
CA LYS A 219 2.24 17.20 -15.90
C LYS A 219 2.45 15.90 -15.12
N MET A 220 2.62 16.00 -13.80
CA MET A 220 2.84 14.83 -12.95
C MET A 220 1.58 13.97 -12.84
N LEU A 221 0.40 14.56 -12.69
CA LEU A 221 -0.88 13.82 -12.68
C LEU A 221 -1.08 13.06 -13.98
N LYS A 222 -0.81 13.69 -15.13
CA LYS A 222 -0.89 13.03 -16.43
C LYS A 222 0.05 11.82 -16.54
N ILE A 223 1.28 11.93 -16.01
CA ILE A 223 2.24 10.79 -15.96
C ILE A 223 1.68 9.65 -15.08
N LEU A 224 0.99 9.96 -14.00
CA LEU A 224 0.35 8.99 -13.12
C LEU A 224 -0.97 8.42 -13.69
N GLY A 225 -1.39 8.88 -14.87
CA GLY A 225 -2.64 8.48 -15.51
C GLY A 225 -3.87 8.98 -14.74
N LEU A 226 -3.76 10.16 -14.14
CA LEU A 226 -4.84 10.83 -13.41
C LEU A 226 -5.26 12.07 -14.22
N GLU A 227 -6.55 12.20 -14.46
CA GLU A 227 -7.14 13.39 -15.11
C GLU A 227 -7.81 14.25 -14.05
N LEU A 228 -7.60 15.57 -14.14
CA LEU A 228 -8.34 16.51 -13.33
C LEU A 228 -9.75 16.62 -13.94
N SER A 229 -10.79 16.27 -13.17
CA SER A 229 -12.16 16.63 -13.53
C SER A 229 -12.26 18.16 -13.55
N GLN A 230 -12.74 18.72 -14.67
CA GLN A 230 -13.04 20.14 -14.79
C GLN A 230 -14.17 20.55 -13.86
#